data_6b6e6b348b66c9439c80271d5e709096
#
_entry.id   6b6e6b348b66c9439c80271d5e709096
#
_cell.length_a   1.000
_cell.length_b   1.000
_cell.length_c   1.000
_cell.angle_alpha   90.00
_cell.angle_beta   90.00
_cell.angle_gamma   90.00
#
_symmetry.space_group_name_H-M   'P 1'
#
loop_
_entity.id
_entity.type
_entity.pdbx_description
1 polymer ?
#
loop_
_entity_poly.entity_id
_entity_poly.type
_entity_poly.pdbx_seq_one_letter_code
_entity_poly.pdbx_strand_id
1 'polypeptide(L)'
;KKLYLNSLSVVGINPKNHDIRFVEDDWESPTLGAAGLGWEVWCDGMEITQFTYFQQMAGYECKPVSVEITYCLERVCMFTQQQKNVYDLLWNDEGVKYKEVFHQAEKEFSAYNFEHANIDDLLKMFDMHESEAKSLVEKKISLPAYDQCLKASHVFNILDARGVISVAQRTGYIGRIRDITKGVAEIWLSSQTK
;
A
#
# COMPACT_ATOMS: atom_id res chain seq x y z
N LYS A 1 5.79 16.38 -14.03
CA LYS A 1 4.59 17.23 -13.85
C LYS A 1 3.78 17.39 -15.14
N LYS A 2 4.36 17.83 -16.27
CA LYS A 2 3.63 18.07 -17.53
C LYS A 2 2.89 16.82 -18.03
N LEU A 3 3.53 15.65 -18.05
CA LEU A 3 2.91 14.38 -18.44
C LEU A 3 1.69 14.07 -17.57
N TYR A 4 1.82 14.20 -16.28
CA TYR A 4 0.75 13.98 -15.31
C TYR A 4 -0.43 14.95 -15.51
N LEU A 5 -0.18 16.25 -15.61
CA LEU A 5 -1.25 17.24 -15.86
C LEU A 5 -1.98 16.99 -17.17
N ASN A 6 -1.27 16.53 -18.20
CA ASN A 6 -1.90 16.13 -19.47
C ASN A 6 -2.79 14.89 -19.27
N SER A 7 -2.38 13.92 -18.43
CA SER A 7 -3.20 12.73 -18.16
C SER A 7 -4.50 13.08 -17.44
N LEU A 8 -4.47 14.03 -16.49
CA LEU A 8 -5.69 14.52 -15.85
C LEU A 8 -6.67 15.12 -16.87
N SER A 9 -6.16 15.88 -17.85
CA SER A 9 -6.99 16.45 -18.91
C SER A 9 -7.65 15.37 -19.79
N VAL A 10 -6.94 14.27 -20.05
CA VAL A 10 -7.48 13.14 -20.84
C VAL A 10 -8.62 12.44 -20.11
N VAL A 11 -8.54 12.32 -18.79
CA VAL A 11 -9.63 11.70 -17.98
C VAL A 11 -10.73 12.69 -17.59
N GLY A 12 -10.72 13.92 -18.15
CA GLY A 12 -11.80 14.90 -17.96
C GLY A 12 -11.58 15.91 -16.83
N ILE A 13 -10.44 15.88 -16.14
CA ILE A 13 -10.08 16.87 -15.12
C ILE A 13 -9.18 17.93 -15.79
N ASN A 14 -9.75 19.08 -16.15
CA ASN A 14 -8.96 20.16 -16.75
C ASN A 14 -8.21 20.94 -15.65
N PRO A 15 -6.85 20.88 -15.60
CA PRO A 15 -6.09 21.54 -14.53
C PRO A 15 -6.24 23.06 -14.47
N LYS A 16 -6.79 23.70 -15.53
CA LYS A 16 -7.05 25.14 -15.53
C LYS A 16 -8.32 25.52 -14.75
N ASN A 17 -9.20 24.57 -14.51
CA ASN A 17 -10.49 24.77 -13.84
C ASN A 17 -10.47 24.35 -12.39
N HIS A 18 -9.35 23.80 -11.92
CA HIS A 18 -9.18 23.23 -10.58
C HIS A 18 -7.96 23.81 -9.87
N ASP A 19 -8.00 23.89 -8.56
CA ASP A 19 -6.83 24.22 -7.73
C ASP A 19 -5.96 22.96 -7.58
N ILE A 20 -4.96 22.82 -8.46
CA ILE A 20 -4.02 21.69 -8.43
C ILE A 20 -2.77 22.09 -7.67
N ARG A 21 -2.50 21.40 -6.56
CA ARG A 21 -1.33 21.62 -5.71
C ARG A 21 -0.47 20.38 -5.67
N PHE A 22 0.86 20.58 -5.73
CA PHE A 22 1.87 19.56 -5.46
C PHE A 22 2.44 19.87 -4.08
N VAL A 23 2.12 19.01 -3.12
CA VAL A 23 2.54 19.11 -1.72
C VAL A 23 3.64 18.10 -1.48
N GLU A 24 4.78 18.55 -0.94
CA GLU A 24 5.89 17.64 -0.63
C GLU A 24 5.49 16.68 0.48
N ASP A 25 5.62 15.39 0.22
CA ASP A 25 5.31 14.32 1.14
C ASP A 25 6.17 13.09 0.82
N ASP A 26 7.11 12.80 1.71
CA ASP A 26 7.99 11.64 1.56
C ASP A 26 7.25 10.36 1.95
N TRP A 27 7.35 9.37 1.06
CA TRP A 27 6.71 8.08 1.27
C TRP A 27 7.65 7.07 1.92
N GLU A 28 7.15 6.31 2.88
CA GLU A 28 7.89 5.22 3.48
C GLU A 28 7.01 3.99 3.80
N SER A 29 7.64 2.82 3.78
CA SER A 29 7.08 1.58 4.31
C SER A 29 8.07 0.93 5.27
N PRO A 30 7.90 1.12 6.59
CA PRO A 30 8.84 0.63 7.58
C PRO A 30 9.03 -0.88 7.56
N THR A 31 7.97 -1.67 7.32
CA THR A 31 8.03 -3.13 7.25
C THR A 31 8.78 -3.64 6.03
N LEU A 32 8.68 -2.93 4.90
CA LEU A 32 9.41 -3.26 3.68
C LEU A 32 10.82 -2.68 3.63
N GLY A 33 11.20 -1.83 4.59
CA GLY A 33 12.46 -1.09 4.52
C GLY A 33 12.56 -0.24 3.26
N ALA A 34 11.43 0.33 2.83
CA ALA A 34 11.30 1.13 1.62
C ALA A 34 11.08 2.60 1.97
N ALA A 35 11.69 3.48 1.19
CA ALA A 35 11.53 4.93 1.31
C ALA A 35 11.73 5.63 -0.04
N GLY A 36 11.07 6.75 -0.22
CA GLY A 36 11.18 7.57 -1.42
C GLY A 36 10.83 9.03 -1.16
N LEU A 37 11.43 9.91 -1.96
CA LEU A 37 11.02 11.32 -2.01
C LEU A 37 9.71 11.44 -2.76
N GLY A 38 8.76 12.20 -2.26
CA GLY A 38 7.43 12.21 -2.82
C GLY A 38 6.71 13.56 -2.83
N TRP A 39 5.61 13.56 -3.54
CA TRP A 39 4.64 14.65 -3.57
C TRP A 39 3.23 14.09 -3.68
N GLU A 40 2.35 14.57 -2.83
CA GLU A 40 0.92 14.44 -3.04
C GLU A 40 0.43 15.44 -4.08
N VAL A 41 -0.49 15.04 -4.93
CA VAL A 41 -1.21 15.96 -5.80
C VAL A 41 -2.63 16.12 -5.31
N TRP A 42 -2.96 17.34 -4.93
CA TRP A 42 -4.27 17.74 -4.44
C TRP A 42 -5.05 18.45 -5.53
N CYS A 43 -6.32 18.10 -5.67
CA CYS A 43 -7.28 18.74 -6.55
C CYS A 43 -8.43 19.28 -5.68
N ASP A 44 -8.62 20.60 -5.69
CA ASP A 44 -9.67 21.29 -4.91
C ASP A 44 -9.74 20.86 -3.44
N GLY A 45 -8.57 20.63 -2.82
CA GLY A 45 -8.47 20.24 -1.42
C GLY A 45 -8.57 18.73 -1.15
N MET A 46 -8.62 17.87 -2.18
CA MET A 46 -8.59 16.40 -2.05
C MET A 46 -7.34 15.85 -2.73
N GLU A 47 -6.55 15.05 -2.02
CA GLU A 47 -5.45 14.30 -2.62
C GLU A 47 -5.99 13.29 -3.62
N ILE A 48 -5.47 13.31 -4.86
CA ILE A 48 -5.89 12.42 -5.94
C ILE A 48 -4.78 11.54 -6.47
N THR A 49 -3.51 11.84 -6.15
CA THR A 49 -2.35 11.12 -6.66
C THR A 49 -1.16 11.28 -5.75
N GLN A 50 -0.38 10.22 -5.60
CA GLN A 50 0.94 10.21 -4.98
C GLN A 50 2.03 10.03 -6.05
N PHE A 51 3.07 10.84 -6.02
CA PHE A 51 4.33 10.63 -6.74
C PHE A 51 5.38 10.12 -5.77
N THR A 52 6.13 9.09 -6.16
CA THR A 52 7.24 8.59 -5.35
C THR A 52 8.47 8.33 -6.21
N TYR A 53 9.61 8.89 -5.83
CA TYR A 53 10.93 8.54 -6.36
C TYR A 53 11.60 7.60 -5.37
N PHE A 54 11.53 6.30 -5.61
CA PHE A 54 12.06 5.28 -4.71
C PHE A 54 13.57 5.40 -4.55
N GLN A 55 14.01 5.69 -3.34
CA GLN A 55 15.41 5.79 -2.97
C GLN A 55 15.94 4.46 -2.43
N GLN A 56 15.10 3.72 -1.71
CA GLN A 56 15.47 2.51 -1.01
C GLN A 56 14.34 1.49 -1.06
N MET A 57 14.69 0.20 -1.17
CA MET A 57 13.81 -0.94 -1.04
C MET A 57 14.52 -2.06 -0.30
N ALA A 58 13.91 -2.63 0.74
CA ALA A 58 14.49 -3.68 1.59
C ALA A 58 15.87 -3.31 2.16
N GLY A 59 16.15 -2.03 2.37
CA GLY A 59 17.44 -1.51 2.81
C GLY A 59 18.49 -1.35 1.71
N TYR A 60 18.15 -1.67 0.45
CA TYR A 60 19.04 -1.48 -0.71
C TYR A 60 18.71 -0.18 -1.43
N GLU A 61 19.75 0.55 -1.84
CA GLU A 61 19.62 1.73 -2.68
C GLU A 61 19.09 1.36 -4.06
N CYS A 62 18.06 2.07 -4.53
CA CYS A 62 17.47 1.85 -5.85
C CYS A 62 18.34 2.44 -6.96
N LYS A 63 18.84 1.60 -7.87
CA LYS A 63 19.62 1.98 -9.04
C LYS A 63 19.13 1.23 -10.28
N PRO A 64 18.48 1.91 -11.24
CA PRO A 64 18.12 3.33 -11.24
C PRO A 64 17.01 3.68 -10.23
N VAL A 65 16.91 4.94 -9.84
CA VAL A 65 15.76 5.46 -9.08
C VAL A 65 14.52 5.31 -9.95
N SER A 66 13.55 4.55 -9.47
CA SER A 66 12.25 4.40 -10.13
C SER A 66 11.28 5.47 -9.66
N VAL A 67 10.42 5.93 -10.57
CA VAL A 67 9.34 6.84 -10.25
C VAL A 67 8.00 6.13 -10.33
N GLU A 68 7.18 6.34 -9.34
CA GLU A 68 5.79 5.90 -9.28
C GLU A 68 4.86 7.09 -9.42
N ILE A 69 3.74 6.90 -10.12
CA ILE A 69 2.60 7.82 -10.19
C ILE A 69 1.37 6.99 -9.84
N THR A 70 0.88 7.13 -8.64
CA THR A 70 -0.23 6.33 -8.11
C THR A 70 -1.49 7.18 -8.01
N TYR A 71 -2.44 6.96 -8.93
CA TYR A 71 -3.74 7.61 -8.91
C TYR A 71 -4.67 6.91 -7.91
N CYS A 72 -5.36 7.69 -7.06
CA CYS A 72 -6.52 7.20 -6.34
C CYS A 72 -7.73 7.19 -7.31
N LEU A 73 -8.03 6.04 -7.90
CA LEU A 73 -9.05 5.93 -8.94
C LEU A 73 -10.42 6.38 -8.46
N GLU A 74 -10.79 6.03 -7.22
CA GLU A 74 -12.07 6.44 -6.62
C GLU A 74 -12.17 7.96 -6.52
N ARG A 75 -11.12 8.63 -6.02
CA ARG A 75 -11.11 10.10 -5.89
C ARG A 75 -11.11 10.80 -7.25
N VAL A 76 -10.37 10.27 -8.23
CA VAL A 76 -10.41 10.75 -9.62
C VAL A 76 -11.83 10.59 -10.19
N CYS A 77 -12.47 9.43 -9.98
CA CYS A 77 -13.84 9.20 -10.43
C CYS A 77 -14.86 10.13 -9.73
N MET A 78 -14.65 10.50 -8.47
CA MET A 78 -15.50 11.48 -7.81
C MET A 78 -15.51 12.82 -8.54
N PHE A 79 -14.37 13.29 -9.05
CA PHE A 79 -14.30 14.50 -9.88
C PHE A 79 -14.95 14.32 -11.23
N THR A 80 -14.63 13.24 -11.95
CA THR A 80 -15.15 13.01 -13.31
C THR A 80 -16.66 12.76 -13.34
N GLN A 81 -17.19 12.11 -12.31
CA GLN A 81 -18.62 11.86 -12.16
C GLN A 81 -19.35 12.91 -11.30
N GLN A 82 -18.64 13.95 -10.82
CA GLN A 82 -19.16 15.00 -9.96
C GLN A 82 -19.92 14.48 -8.71
N GLN A 83 -19.38 13.42 -8.10
CA GLN A 83 -19.93 12.82 -6.90
C GLN A 83 -19.18 13.29 -5.66
N LYS A 84 -19.91 13.51 -4.57
CA LYS A 84 -19.34 13.89 -3.27
C LYS A 84 -19.06 12.71 -2.34
N ASN A 85 -19.62 11.55 -2.68
CA ASN A 85 -19.47 10.32 -1.91
C ASN A 85 -19.05 9.19 -2.83
N VAL A 86 -17.98 8.48 -2.48
CA VAL A 86 -17.42 7.35 -3.24
C VAL A 86 -18.49 6.26 -3.49
N TYR A 87 -19.38 6.02 -2.54
CA TYR A 87 -20.43 5.00 -2.66
C TYR A 87 -21.51 5.32 -3.69
N ASP A 88 -21.62 6.56 -4.14
CA ASP A 88 -22.56 7.00 -5.18
C ASP A 88 -21.97 6.98 -6.59
N LEU A 89 -20.68 6.65 -6.73
CA LEU A 89 -20.04 6.46 -8.04
C LEU A 89 -20.77 5.37 -8.84
N LEU A 90 -20.94 5.60 -10.13
CA LEU A 90 -21.37 4.57 -11.07
C LEU A 90 -20.19 3.62 -11.33
N TRP A 91 -20.43 2.32 -11.12
CA TRP A 91 -19.48 1.27 -11.40
C TRP A 91 -19.47 0.88 -12.89
N ASN A 92 -20.63 0.97 -13.52
CA ASN A 92 -20.82 0.67 -14.94
C ASN A 92 -21.92 1.54 -15.55
N ASP A 93 -22.09 1.43 -16.87
CA ASP A 93 -23.12 2.16 -17.63
C ASP A 93 -24.55 1.66 -17.41
N GLU A 94 -24.73 0.51 -16.74
CA GLU A 94 -26.02 -0.06 -16.41
C GLU A 94 -26.62 0.54 -15.11
N GLY A 95 -25.89 1.46 -14.48
CA GLY A 95 -26.35 2.18 -13.28
C GLY A 95 -26.03 1.49 -11.96
N VAL A 96 -25.23 0.42 -11.96
CA VAL A 96 -24.74 -0.21 -10.72
C VAL A 96 -23.83 0.78 -10.00
N LYS A 97 -24.05 0.97 -8.70
CA LYS A 97 -23.24 1.88 -7.89
C LYS A 97 -22.10 1.15 -7.18
N TYR A 98 -21.02 1.88 -6.90
CA TYR A 98 -19.85 1.41 -6.15
C TYR A 98 -20.25 0.74 -4.82
N LYS A 99 -21.23 1.30 -4.10
CA LYS A 99 -21.75 0.72 -2.87
C LYS A 99 -22.36 -0.68 -3.04
N GLU A 100 -22.97 -0.98 -4.17
CA GLU A 100 -23.58 -2.28 -4.43
C GLU A 100 -22.53 -3.38 -4.59
N VAL A 101 -21.32 -2.98 -5.01
CA VAL A 101 -20.20 -3.89 -5.21
C VAL A 101 -19.35 -4.04 -3.95
N PHE A 102 -19.02 -2.93 -3.25
CA PHE A 102 -17.96 -2.93 -2.23
C PHE A 102 -18.42 -2.63 -0.81
N HIS A 103 -19.58 -1.96 -0.60
CA HIS A 103 -19.94 -1.45 0.73
C HIS A 103 -20.17 -2.54 1.78
N GLN A 104 -20.74 -3.69 1.39
CA GLN A 104 -20.93 -4.80 2.33
C GLN A 104 -19.59 -5.42 2.73
N ALA A 105 -18.70 -5.65 1.75
CA ALA A 105 -17.35 -6.16 2.03
C ALA A 105 -16.58 -5.21 2.96
N GLU A 106 -16.62 -3.89 2.69
CA GLU A 106 -15.98 -2.88 3.54
C GLU A 106 -16.47 -2.95 4.99
N LYS A 107 -17.77 -3.05 5.21
CA LYS A 107 -18.34 -3.19 6.55
C LYS A 107 -17.87 -4.45 7.28
N GLU A 108 -17.92 -5.59 6.59
CA GLU A 108 -17.58 -6.88 7.19
C GLU A 108 -16.08 -7.00 7.47
N PHE A 109 -15.22 -6.57 6.55
CA PHE A 109 -13.78 -6.55 6.78
C PHE A 109 -13.37 -5.55 7.84
N SER A 110 -14.01 -4.38 7.90
CA SER A 110 -13.80 -3.41 8.98
C SER A 110 -14.17 -3.99 10.34
N ALA A 111 -15.36 -4.59 10.47
CA ALA A 111 -15.79 -5.25 11.69
C ALA A 111 -14.85 -6.40 12.08
N TYR A 112 -14.45 -7.23 11.12
CA TYR A 112 -13.47 -8.29 11.36
C TYR A 112 -12.15 -7.73 11.89
N ASN A 113 -11.56 -6.76 11.18
CA ASN A 113 -10.24 -6.23 11.51
C ASN A 113 -10.21 -5.50 12.86
N PHE A 114 -11.25 -4.71 13.18
CA PHE A 114 -11.25 -3.84 14.36
C PHE A 114 -11.98 -4.41 15.57
N GLU A 115 -12.86 -5.42 15.39
CA GLU A 115 -13.73 -5.89 16.47
C GLU A 115 -13.65 -7.40 16.70
N HIS A 116 -13.69 -8.24 15.65
CA HIS A 116 -14.00 -9.66 15.78
C HIS A 116 -12.82 -10.61 15.59
N ALA A 117 -11.75 -10.19 14.90
CA ALA A 117 -10.59 -11.06 14.68
C ALA A 117 -10.04 -11.60 16.00
N ASN A 118 -9.81 -12.92 16.06
CA ASN A 118 -9.27 -13.57 17.26
C ASN A 118 -7.79 -13.24 17.41
N ILE A 119 -7.44 -12.55 18.50
CA ILE A 119 -6.08 -12.05 18.75
C ILE A 119 -5.08 -13.21 18.94
N ASP A 120 -5.44 -14.25 19.70
CA ASP A 120 -4.55 -15.37 19.96
C ASP A 120 -4.21 -16.15 18.67
N ASP A 121 -5.18 -16.27 17.76
CA ASP A 121 -4.95 -16.91 16.49
C ASP A 121 -4.14 -16.01 15.54
N LEU A 122 -4.35 -14.69 15.54
CA LEU A 122 -3.53 -13.75 14.77
C LEU A 122 -2.05 -13.80 15.23
N LEU A 123 -1.78 -13.88 16.53
CA LEU A 123 -0.41 -14.02 17.04
C LEU A 123 0.25 -15.32 16.52
N LYS A 124 -0.47 -16.45 16.57
CA LYS A 124 0.01 -17.73 16.02
C LYS A 124 0.23 -17.65 14.50
N MET A 125 -0.72 -17.03 13.78
CA MET A 125 -0.61 -16.85 12.32
C MET A 125 0.62 -16.02 11.94
N PHE A 126 0.90 -14.95 12.70
CA PHE A 126 2.11 -14.18 12.48
C PHE A 126 3.37 -15.04 12.61
N ASP A 127 3.50 -15.79 13.71
CA ASP A 127 4.66 -16.65 13.95
C ASP A 127 4.80 -17.77 12.90
N MET A 128 3.67 -18.33 12.44
CA MET A 128 3.67 -19.34 11.37
C MET A 128 4.15 -18.75 10.03
N HIS A 129 3.64 -17.59 9.63
CA HIS A 129 4.06 -16.93 8.39
C HIS A 129 5.52 -16.49 8.44
N GLU A 130 5.99 -15.97 9.57
CA GLU A 130 7.39 -15.63 9.76
C GLU A 130 8.30 -16.86 9.66
N SER A 131 7.94 -17.95 10.36
CA SER A 131 8.72 -19.18 10.36
C SER A 131 8.82 -19.78 8.94
N GLU A 132 7.71 -19.84 8.22
CA GLU A 132 7.70 -20.34 6.84
C GLU A 132 8.50 -19.44 5.90
N ALA A 133 8.35 -18.11 6.02
CA ALA A 133 9.13 -17.17 5.24
C ALA A 133 10.65 -17.35 5.43
N LYS A 134 11.10 -17.49 6.68
CA LYS A 134 12.52 -17.75 7.01
C LYS A 134 13.02 -19.05 6.40
N SER A 135 12.25 -20.14 6.53
CA SER A 135 12.59 -21.43 5.93
C SER A 135 12.73 -21.35 4.40
N LEU A 136 11.85 -20.58 3.74
CA LEU A 136 11.90 -20.38 2.29
C LEU A 136 13.10 -19.49 1.88
N VAL A 137 13.47 -18.50 2.69
CA VAL A 137 14.68 -17.70 2.49
C VAL A 137 15.93 -18.59 2.55
N GLU A 138 16.04 -19.49 3.54
CA GLU A 138 17.16 -20.45 3.64
C GLU A 138 17.24 -21.38 2.42
N LYS A 139 16.10 -21.77 1.88
CA LYS A 139 15.99 -22.58 0.65
C LYS A 139 16.19 -21.78 -0.65
N LYS A 140 16.41 -20.46 -0.56
CA LYS A 140 16.55 -19.54 -1.70
C LYS A 140 15.33 -19.48 -2.62
N ILE A 141 14.15 -19.58 -2.06
CA ILE A 141 12.87 -19.52 -2.76
C ILE A 141 12.23 -18.14 -2.48
N SER A 142 12.59 -17.13 -3.27
CA SER A 142 12.28 -15.72 -2.98
C SER A 142 10.79 -15.37 -3.06
N LEU A 143 10.09 -15.74 -4.14
CA LEU A 143 8.69 -15.31 -4.35
C LEU A 143 7.73 -15.88 -3.31
N PRO A 144 7.71 -17.18 -3.00
CA PRO A 144 6.90 -17.71 -1.90
C PRO A 144 7.31 -17.16 -0.53
N ALA A 145 8.62 -16.89 -0.29
CA ALA A 145 9.07 -16.26 0.95
C ALA A 145 8.48 -14.84 1.09
N TYR A 146 8.43 -14.09 -0.01
CA TYR A 146 7.81 -12.77 -0.03
C TYR A 146 6.31 -12.81 0.23
N ASP A 147 5.59 -13.78 -0.35
CA ASP A 147 4.17 -13.98 -0.09
C ASP A 147 3.88 -14.23 1.39
N GLN A 148 4.70 -15.06 2.06
CA GLN A 148 4.58 -15.28 3.51
C GLN A 148 4.95 -14.01 4.31
N CYS A 149 5.93 -13.23 3.85
CA CYS A 149 6.29 -11.94 4.45
C CYS A 149 5.12 -10.94 4.39
N LEU A 150 4.42 -10.85 3.25
CA LEU A 150 3.23 -9.99 3.10
C LEU A 150 2.09 -10.43 4.02
N LYS A 151 1.87 -11.74 4.18
CA LYS A 151 0.88 -12.28 5.11
C LYS A 151 1.23 -11.95 6.57
N ALA A 152 2.50 -12.09 6.97
CA ALA A 152 2.96 -11.67 8.29
C ALA A 152 2.75 -10.16 8.52
N SER A 153 3.07 -9.33 7.53
CA SER A 153 2.84 -7.88 7.58
C SER A 153 1.35 -7.54 7.71
N HIS A 154 0.48 -8.23 6.98
CA HIS A 154 -0.97 -8.04 7.09
C HIS A 154 -1.50 -8.38 8.49
N VAL A 155 -1.10 -9.51 9.04
CA VAL A 155 -1.48 -9.93 10.41
C VAL A 155 -0.97 -8.93 11.44
N PHE A 156 0.27 -8.46 11.31
CA PHE A 156 0.82 -7.40 12.17
C PHE A 156 -0.01 -6.12 12.11
N ASN A 157 -0.45 -5.69 10.93
CA ASN A 157 -1.28 -4.49 10.78
C ASN A 157 -2.62 -4.63 11.52
N ILE A 158 -3.25 -5.82 11.50
CA ILE A 158 -4.48 -6.07 12.27
C ILE A 158 -4.19 -6.01 13.77
N LEU A 159 -3.12 -6.65 14.26
CA LEU A 159 -2.73 -6.62 15.67
C LEU A 159 -2.43 -5.20 16.16
N ASP A 160 -1.74 -4.39 15.33
CA ASP A 160 -1.42 -2.99 15.63
C ASP A 160 -2.72 -2.14 15.67
N ALA A 161 -3.61 -2.29 14.69
CA ALA A 161 -4.91 -1.60 14.63
C ALA A 161 -5.82 -1.96 15.81
N ARG A 162 -5.74 -3.19 16.32
CA ARG A 162 -6.47 -3.66 17.53
C ARG A 162 -5.88 -3.13 18.82
N GLY A 163 -4.74 -2.43 18.78
CA GLY A 163 -4.08 -1.88 19.96
C GLY A 163 -3.52 -2.93 20.94
N VAL A 164 -3.30 -4.17 20.48
CA VAL A 164 -2.78 -5.27 21.31
C VAL A 164 -1.26 -5.33 21.33
N ILE A 165 -0.61 -4.56 20.47
CA ILE A 165 0.85 -4.43 20.37
C ILE A 165 1.28 -3.11 21.01
N SER A 166 2.14 -3.17 22.03
CA SER A 166 2.72 -1.96 22.63
C SER A 166 3.69 -1.27 21.67
N VAL A 167 3.96 0.02 21.91
CA VAL A 167 4.92 0.80 21.10
C VAL A 167 6.30 0.11 21.01
N ALA A 168 6.78 -0.46 22.12
CA ALA A 168 8.04 -1.19 22.14
C ALA A 168 8.00 -2.48 21.31
N GLN A 169 6.91 -3.25 21.41
CA GLN A 169 6.70 -4.46 20.63
C GLN A 169 6.57 -4.16 19.13
N ARG A 170 5.91 -3.04 18.78
CA ARG A 170 5.72 -2.60 17.39
C ARG A 170 7.05 -2.52 16.64
N THR A 171 8.06 -1.90 17.23
CA THR A 171 9.42 -1.82 16.65
C THR A 171 10.00 -3.21 16.41
N GLY A 172 9.79 -4.16 17.37
CA GLY A 172 10.24 -5.54 17.22
C GLY A 172 9.56 -6.27 16.05
N TYR A 173 8.24 -6.16 15.92
CA TYR A 173 7.50 -6.76 14.79
C TYR A 173 7.94 -6.19 13.44
N ILE A 174 8.09 -4.87 13.34
CA ILE A 174 8.60 -4.21 12.13
C ILE A 174 10.00 -4.74 11.77
N GLY A 175 10.89 -4.88 12.76
CA GLY A 175 12.23 -5.45 12.57
C GLY A 175 12.19 -6.88 12.02
N ARG A 176 11.36 -7.75 12.61
CA ARG A 176 11.18 -9.15 12.16
C ARG A 176 10.74 -9.24 10.69
N ILE A 177 9.77 -8.42 10.27
CA ILE A 177 9.29 -8.38 8.88
C ILE A 177 10.37 -7.82 7.96
N ARG A 178 11.05 -6.75 8.36
CA ARG A 178 12.14 -6.12 7.60
C ARG A 178 13.30 -7.07 7.34
N ASP A 179 13.66 -7.90 8.31
CA ASP A 179 14.72 -8.91 8.17
C ASP A 179 14.37 -9.95 7.10
N ILE A 180 13.10 -10.41 7.06
CA ILE A 180 12.63 -11.31 6.01
C ILE A 180 12.68 -10.61 4.66
N THR A 181 12.15 -9.40 4.56
CA THR A 181 12.14 -8.61 3.31
C THR A 181 13.55 -8.43 2.76
N LYS A 182 14.53 -8.14 3.64
CA LYS A 182 15.93 -8.04 3.26
C LYS A 182 16.48 -9.36 2.71
N GLY A 183 16.23 -10.47 3.40
CA GLY A 183 16.64 -11.80 2.95
C GLY A 183 16.05 -12.17 1.59
N VAL A 184 14.76 -11.86 1.36
CA VAL A 184 14.09 -12.06 0.07
C VAL A 184 14.76 -11.22 -1.03
N ALA A 185 15.05 -9.94 -0.76
CA ALA A 185 15.70 -9.06 -1.73
C ALA A 185 17.12 -9.54 -2.09
N GLU A 186 17.89 -10.03 -1.12
CA GLU A 186 19.23 -10.62 -1.34
C GLU A 186 19.18 -11.80 -2.32
N ILE A 187 18.24 -12.73 -2.10
CA ILE A 187 18.06 -13.89 -2.99
C ILE A 187 17.66 -13.44 -4.39
N TRP A 188 16.71 -12.52 -4.47
CA TRP A 188 16.23 -11.99 -5.75
C TRP A 188 17.37 -11.35 -6.54
N LEU A 189 18.11 -10.42 -5.93
CA LEU A 189 19.25 -9.75 -6.57
C LEU A 189 20.31 -10.75 -7.02
N SER A 190 20.64 -11.75 -6.19
CA SER A 190 21.60 -12.81 -6.53
C SER A 190 21.14 -13.65 -7.74
N SER A 191 19.85 -13.80 -7.96
CA SER A 191 19.28 -14.54 -9.09
C SER A 191 19.33 -13.76 -10.41
N GLN A 192 19.39 -12.42 -10.35
CA GLN A 192 19.44 -11.55 -11.54
C GLN A 192 20.88 -11.35 -12.08
N THR A 193 21.89 -11.70 -11.31
CA THR A 193 23.32 -11.47 -11.65
C THR A 193 23.94 -12.65 -12.45
N LYS A 194 23.14 -13.40 -13.21
CA LYS A 194 23.62 -14.49 -14.08
C LYS A 194 23.80 -14.03 -15.51
#